data_a2d5ef0be6b0d773c9f4a5ef7a8dd818
#
_entry.id   a2d5ef0be6b0d773c9f4a5ef7a8dd818
#
_cell.length_a   1.000
_cell.length_b   1.000
_cell.length_c   1.000
_cell.angle_alpha   90.00
_cell.angle_beta   90.00
_cell.angle_gamma   90.00
#
_symmetry.space_group_name_H-M   'P 1'
#
loop_
_entity.id
_entity.type
_entity.pdbx_description
1 polymer ?
#
loop_
_entity_poly.entity_id
_entity_poly.type
_entity_poly.pdbx_seq_one_letter_code
_entity_poly.pdbx_strand_id
1 'polypeptide(L)'
;MPPNDALASSFATTYAGVVAFMAVVHEGSFARAAERLGIGRSAVSRSVLKLETQLDTRLFLRTTRSTALTAEGQRFFDGCRPGVDQIFQALDEMRELRTGIPRGHLRISSTVGFGRKIVAPLLKEFHARYPDISLDLILDDRPTDFTSDRIDVAFRNGRMDDSQIVAKKLVPMRMLVCAAPAYARRHGLPRTPDELAGHGCVNFRFATGRLFEWEFKVDGAVRKHTPQGWLCFNDADLVLQSVLDGDGIAQMAGYQIREHLRAGRLVACLEDYAPDDRGHFLCYLSRHHMPMRVRAFVDDMTQRIRALGLDDPDLAARGDPS
;
A
#
# COMPACT_ATOMS: atom_id res chain seq x y z
N MET A 1 -30.58 -25.54 37.09
CA MET A 1 -29.67 -25.99 36.04
C MET A 1 -29.16 -24.74 35.31
N PRO A 2 -27.88 -24.47 35.26
CA PRO A 2 -27.39 -23.25 34.67
C PRO A 2 -27.47 -23.30 33.13
N PRO A 3 -27.81 -22.20 32.44
CA PRO A 3 -27.92 -22.12 30.97
C PRO A 3 -26.56 -22.11 30.27
N ASN A 4 -25.46 -22.36 30.97
CA ASN A 4 -24.09 -22.12 30.46
C ASN A 4 -23.54 -23.26 29.58
N ASP A 5 -23.99 -24.50 29.75
CA ASP A 5 -23.42 -25.66 29.02
C ASP A 5 -23.89 -25.74 27.55
N ALA A 6 -25.15 -25.36 27.28
CA ALA A 6 -25.69 -25.38 25.91
C ALA A 6 -25.08 -24.26 25.05
N LEU A 7 -24.84 -23.08 25.62
CA LEU A 7 -24.15 -21.99 24.95
C LEU A 7 -22.67 -22.31 24.73
N ALA A 8 -21.98 -22.90 25.68
CA ALA A 8 -20.58 -23.29 25.56
C ALA A 8 -20.35 -24.39 24.50
N SER A 9 -21.21 -25.43 24.47
CA SER A 9 -21.14 -26.48 23.46
C SER A 9 -21.53 -25.98 22.07
N SER A 10 -22.50 -25.07 21.96
CA SER A 10 -22.87 -24.40 20.72
C SER A 10 -21.74 -23.51 20.23
N PHE A 11 -21.10 -22.73 21.11
CA PHE A 11 -20.00 -21.85 20.77
C PHE A 11 -18.78 -22.63 20.24
N ALA A 12 -18.34 -23.67 20.93
CA ALA A 12 -17.21 -24.49 20.51
C ALA A 12 -17.44 -25.14 19.13
N THR A 13 -18.66 -25.63 18.88
CA THR A 13 -19.03 -26.26 17.61
C THR A 13 -19.10 -25.22 16.49
N THR A 14 -19.69 -24.07 16.75
CA THR A 14 -19.80 -22.96 15.80
C THR A 14 -18.42 -22.40 15.47
N TYR A 15 -17.56 -22.19 16.48
CA TYR A 15 -16.20 -21.69 16.28
C TYR A 15 -15.36 -22.66 15.44
N ALA A 16 -15.41 -23.96 15.71
CA ALA A 16 -14.73 -24.96 14.90
C ALA A 16 -15.22 -24.97 13.44
N GLY A 17 -16.52 -24.74 13.22
CA GLY A 17 -17.11 -24.56 11.90
C GLY A 17 -16.60 -23.34 11.19
N VAL A 18 -16.52 -22.19 11.88
CA VAL A 18 -15.97 -20.93 11.33
C VAL A 18 -14.49 -21.10 10.95
N VAL A 19 -13.66 -21.68 11.81
CA VAL A 19 -12.24 -21.95 11.52
C VAL A 19 -12.08 -22.87 10.31
N ALA A 20 -12.87 -23.93 10.23
CA ALA A 20 -12.85 -24.85 9.09
C ALA A 20 -13.28 -24.16 7.79
N PHE A 21 -14.35 -23.36 7.83
CA PHE A 21 -14.84 -22.57 6.70
C PHE A 21 -13.75 -21.60 6.21
N MET A 22 -13.16 -20.81 7.10
CA MET A 22 -12.10 -19.85 6.77
C MET A 22 -10.88 -20.54 6.14
N ALA A 23 -10.47 -21.70 6.70
CA ALA A 23 -9.37 -22.47 6.15
C ALA A 23 -9.66 -22.96 4.72
N VAL A 24 -10.89 -23.44 4.44
CA VAL A 24 -11.28 -23.88 3.10
C VAL A 24 -11.28 -22.73 2.10
N VAL A 25 -11.75 -21.55 2.50
CA VAL A 25 -11.73 -20.35 1.63
C VAL A 25 -10.29 -19.94 1.30
N HIS A 26 -9.41 -19.88 2.31
CA HIS A 26 -8.01 -19.51 2.12
C HIS A 26 -7.23 -20.48 1.23
N GLU A 27 -7.41 -21.79 1.49
CA GLU A 27 -6.67 -22.83 0.78
C GLU A 27 -7.31 -23.19 -0.58
N GLY A 28 -8.53 -22.73 -0.82
CA GLY A 28 -9.29 -23.06 -2.03
C GLY A 28 -9.60 -24.56 -2.18
N SER A 29 -9.42 -25.37 -1.08
CA SER A 29 -9.62 -26.82 -1.11
C SER A 29 -9.84 -27.38 0.28
N PHE A 30 -10.83 -28.28 0.43
CA PHE A 30 -11.05 -29.02 1.67
C PHE A 30 -9.87 -29.92 2.06
N ALA A 31 -9.13 -30.45 1.10
CA ALA A 31 -7.96 -31.28 1.37
C ALA A 31 -6.80 -30.44 1.94
N ARG A 32 -6.45 -29.33 1.31
CA ARG A 32 -5.41 -28.42 1.80
C ARG A 32 -5.78 -27.78 3.14
N ALA A 33 -7.05 -27.43 3.34
CA ALA A 33 -7.53 -26.95 4.62
C ALA A 33 -7.37 -28.01 5.74
N ALA A 34 -7.61 -29.28 5.43
CA ALA A 34 -7.41 -30.38 6.36
C ALA A 34 -5.93 -30.54 6.76
N GLU A 35 -5.02 -30.47 5.80
CA GLU A 35 -3.56 -30.48 6.04
C GLU A 35 -3.13 -29.32 6.93
N ARG A 36 -3.59 -28.10 6.60
CA ARG A 36 -3.29 -26.89 7.37
C ARG A 36 -3.80 -26.95 8.81
N LEU A 37 -5.00 -27.50 9.03
CA LEU A 37 -5.60 -27.62 10.35
C LEU A 37 -5.11 -28.85 11.14
N GLY A 38 -4.35 -29.77 10.52
CA GLY A 38 -3.90 -31.00 11.15
C GLY A 38 -5.02 -31.98 11.49
N ILE A 39 -6.15 -31.94 10.74
CA ILE A 39 -7.31 -32.81 10.94
C ILE A 39 -7.75 -33.50 9.64
N GLY A 40 -8.53 -34.54 9.73
CA GLY A 40 -8.99 -35.27 8.54
C GLY A 40 -9.94 -34.43 7.66
N ARG A 41 -9.88 -34.62 6.33
CA ARG A 41 -10.79 -33.96 5.37
C ARG A 41 -12.27 -34.12 5.71
N SER A 42 -12.67 -35.31 6.18
CA SER A 42 -14.03 -35.58 6.61
C SER A 42 -14.44 -34.78 7.87
N ALA A 43 -13.49 -34.46 8.75
CA ALA A 43 -13.74 -33.60 9.90
C ALA A 43 -13.97 -32.15 9.47
N VAL A 44 -13.13 -31.59 8.56
CA VAL A 44 -13.33 -30.26 7.97
C VAL A 44 -14.71 -30.17 7.32
N SER A 45 -15.05 -31.15 6.48
CA SER A 45 -16.35 -31.16 5.78
C SER A 45 -17.53 -31.21 6.75
N ARG A 46 -17.45 -32.01 7.82
CA ARG A 46 -18.48 -32.07 8.86
C ARG A 46 -18.63 -30.78 9.64
N SER A 47 -17.49 -30.11 9.97
CA SER A 47 -17.52 -28.84 10.68
C SER A 47 -18.18 -27.74 9.84
N VAL A 48 -17.87 -27.68 8.56
CA VAL A 48 -18.51 -26.74 7.63
C VAL A 48 -19.99 -27.05 7.47
N LEU A 49 -20.37 -28.32 7.30
CA LEU A 49 -21.77 -28.71 7.14
C LEU A 49 -22.60 -28.39 8.41
N LYS A 50 -22.04 -28.58 9.59
CA LYS A 50 -22.70 -28.22 10.87
C LYS A 50 -22.89 -26.70 10.92
N LEU A 51 -21.90 -25.90 10.51
CA LEU A 51 -22.01 -24.46 10.45
C LEU A 51 -23.11 -24.01 9.47
N GLU A 52 -23.16 -24.58 8.27
CA GLU A 52 -24.20 -24.29 7.27
C GLU A 52 -25.60 -24.67 7.82
N THR A 53 -25.71 -25.78 8.55
CA THR A 53 -26.97 -26.19 9.19
C THR A 53 -27.40 -25.24 10.31
N GLN A 54 -26.44 -24.76 11.14
CA GLN A 54 -26.73 -23.78 12.19
C GLN A 54 -27.16 -22.42 11.66
N LEU A 55 -26.59 -22.00 10.50
CA LEU A 55 -26.94 -20.76 9.86
C LEU A 55 -28.15 -20.87 8.93
N ASP A 56 -28.69 -22.09 8.77
CA ASP A 56 -29.73 -22.44 7.78
C ASP A 56 -29.40 -21.87 6.38
N THR A 57 -28.12 -21.93 6.00
CA THR A 57 -27.60 -21.26 4.80
C THR A 57 -26.43 -22.02 4.22
N ARG A 58 -26.37 -22.13 2.89
CA ARG A 58 -25.22 -22.68 2.21
C ARG A 58 -24.16 -21.60 2.01
N LEU A 59 -22.91 -21.93 2.41
CA LEU A 59 -21.78 -21.05 2.28
C LEU A 59 -20.93 -21.35 1.04
N PHE A 60 -20.93 -22.62 0.60
CA PHE A 60 -20.24 -23.04 -0.63
C PHE A 60 -21.21 -23.52 -1.70
N LEU A 61 -20.90 -23.20 -2.97
CA LEU A 61 -21.59 -23.76 -4.12
C LEU A 61 -21.28 -25.25 -4.24
N ARG A 62 -22.31 -26.09 -4.44
CA ARG A 62 -22.15 -27.54 -4.65
C ARG A 62 -21.61 -27.81 -6.06
N THR A 63 -20.30 -27.72 -6.23
CA THR A 63 -19.64 -28.24 -7.44
C THR A 63 -18.54 -29.21 -7.03
N THR A 64 -18.42 -30.32 -7.74
CA THR A 64 -17.40 -31.35 -7.45
C THR A 64 -15.96 -30.88 -7.74
N ARG A 65 -15.78 -29.68 -8.32
CA ARG A 65 -14.49 -29.17 -8.79
C ARG A 65 -14.08 -27.81 -8.22
N SER A 66 -14.92 -27.08 -7.50
CA SER A 66 -14.54 -25.76 -6.96
C SER A 66 -15.14 -25.50 -5.56
N THR A 67 -14.40 -24.81 -4.73
CA THR A 67 -14.80 -24.28 -3.41
C THR A 67 -15.27 -22.82 -3.54
N ALA A 68 -16.08 -22.53 -4.58
CA ALA A 68 -16.64 -21.20 -4.77
C ALA A 68 -17.68 -20.88 -3.68
N LEU A 69 -17.65 -19.67 -3.17
CA LEU A 69 -18.60 -19.15 -2.18
C LEU A 69 -19.95 -18.84 -2.83
N THR A 70 -21.02 -18.99 -2.05
CA THR A 70 -22.31 -18.35 -2.33
C THR A 70 -22.23 -16.86 -1.99
N ALA A 71 -23.25 -16.06 -2.33
CA ALA A 71 -23.34 -14.66 -1.92
C ALA A 71 -23.39 -14.52 -0.40
N GLU A 72 -24.10 -15.44 0.28
CA GLU A 72 -24.17 -15.54 1.72
C GLU A 72 -22.83 -15.98 2.32
N GLY A 73 -22.14 -16.93 1.67
CA GLY A 73 -20.80 -17.37 2.05
C GLY A 73 -19.78 -16.23 1.96
N GLN A 74 -19.86 -15.39 0.93
CA GLN A 74 -19.00 -14.23 0.83
C GLN A 74 -19.26 -13.21 1.94
N ARG A 75 -20.53 -12.88 2.21
CA ARG A 75 -20.89 -11.98 3.32
C ARG A 75 -20.43 -12.53 4.68
N PHE A 76 -20.60 -13.82 4.89
CA PHE A 76 -20.18 -14.48 6.12
C PHE A 76 -18.65 -14.47 6.27
N PHE A 77 -17.91 -14.71 5.18
CA PHE A 77 -16.46 -14.62 5.14
C PHE A 77 -15.99 -13.21 5.52
N ASP A 78 -16.54 -12.18 4.88
CA ASP A 78 -16.17 -10.78 5.11
C ASP A 78 -16.46 -10.36 6.56
N GLY A 79 -17.56 -10.86 7.13
CA GLY A 79 -17.94 -10.58 8.51
C GLY A 79 -17.08 -11.31 9.57
N CYS A 80 -16.69 -12.57 9.31
CA CYS A 80 -15.92 -13.38 10.25
C CYS A 80 -14.40 -13.16 10.18
N ARG A 81 -13.89 -12.87 9.00
CA ARG A 81 -12.46 -12.69 8.74
C ARG A 81 -11.78 -11.76 9.75
N PRO A 82 -12.37 -10.58 10.15
CA PRO A 82 -11.78 -9.68 11.12
C PRO A 82 -11.46 -10.31 12.47
N GLY A 83 -12.41 -11.04 13.00
CA GLY A 83 -12.27 -11.67 14.33
C GLY A 83 -11.30 -12.86 14.32
N VAL A 84 -11.37 -13.68 13.27
CA VAL A 84 -10.49 -14.86 13.13
C VAL A 84 -9.04 -14.42 12.95
N ASP A 85 -8.77 -13.43 12.11
CA ASP A 85 -7.42 -12.89 11.90
C ASP A 85 -6.85 -12.29 13.20
N GLN A 86 -7.67 -11.61 14.01
CA GLN A 86 -7.26 -11.10 15.33
C GLN A 86 -6.84 -12.21 16.30
N ILE A 87 -7.59 -13.33 16.32
CA ILE A 87 -7.24 -14.46 17.18
C ILE A 87 -5.92 -15.08 16.75
N PHE A 88 -5.71 -15.31 15.45
CA PHE A 88 -4.43 -15.83 14.95
C PHE A 88 -3.28 -14.87 15.23
N GLN A 89 -3.49 -13.58 15.05
CA GLN A 89 -2.50 -12.56 15.36
C GLN A 89 -2.08 -12.61 16.84
N ALA A 90 -3.03 -12.69 17.76
CA ALA A 90 -2.71 -12.80 19.20
C ALA A 90 -1.93 -14.07 19.54
N LEU A 91 -2.27 -15.21 18.91
CA LEU A 91 -1.53 -16.46 19.08
C LEU A 91 -0.11 -16.37 18.54
N ASP A 92 0.08 -15.73 17.39
CA ASP A 92 1.40 -15.53 16.79
C ASP A 92 2.26 -14.58 17.61
N GLU A 93 1.69 -13.50 18.15
CA GLU A 93 2.39 -12.60 19.08
C GLU A 93 2.91 -13.32 20.33
N MET A 94 2.09 -14.23 20.91
CA MET A 94 2.53 -15.06 22.05
C MET A 94 3.65 -16.04 21.67
N ARG A 95 3.60 -16.60 20.48
CA ARG A 95 4.67 -17.46 19.95
C ARG A 95 5.95 -16.69 19.66
N GLU A 96 5.85 -15.49 19.07
CA GLU A 96 6.96 -14.58 18.84
C GLU A 96 7.69 -14.22 20.15
N LEU A 97 6.94 -13.87 21.21
CA LEU A 97 7.51 -13.60 22.53
C LEU A 97 8.32 -14.77 23.09
N ARG A 98 7.92 -16.00 22.79
CA ARG A 98 8.60 -17.20 23.27
C ARG A 98 9.82 -17.59 22.44
N THR A 99 9.78 -17.37 21.13
CA THR A 99 10.82 -17.86 20.19
C THR A 99 11.81 -16.77 19.80
N GLY A 100 11.45 -15.50 19.94
CA GLY A 100 12.24 -14.37 19.47
C GLY A 100 12.35 -14.28 17.94
N ILE A 101 11.58 -15.08 17.20
CA ILE A 101 11.63 -15.14 15.73
C ILE A 101 10.39 -14.43 15.17
N PRO A 102 10.57 -13.35 14.35
CA PRO A 102 9.45 -12.68 13.70
C PRO A 102 8.74 -13.63 12.73
N ARG A 103 7.41 -13.73 12.83
CA ARG A 103 6.58 -14.59 11.96
C ARG A 103 5.17 -14.05 11.80
N GLY A 104 4.40 -14.65 10.91
CA GLY A 104 2.99 -14.33 10.69
C GLY A 104 2.76 -13.52 9.42
N HIS A 105 1.64 -12.81 9.36
CA HIS A 105 1.23 -12.07 8.17
C HIS A 105 1.40 -10.57 8.37
N LEU A 106 1.94 -9.88 7.35
CA LEU A 106 2.04 -8.42 7.29
C LEU A 106 1.23 -7.92 6.11
N ARG A 107 0.29 -7.03 6.40
CA ARG A 107 -0.49 -6.32 5.41
C ARG A 107 0.02 -4.89 5.27
N ILE A 108 0.53 -4.58 4.08
CA ILE A 108 1.24 -3.36 3.77
C ILE A 108 0.42 -2.56 2.76
N SER A 109 0.23 -1.27 3.01
CA SER A 109 -0.37 -0.35 2.05
C SER A 109 0.68 0.63 1.53
N SER A 110 0.59 0.99 0.26
CA SER A 110 1.44 2.03 -0.33
C SER A 110 0.69 2.80 -1.40
N THR A 111 1.08 4.05 -1.63
CA THR A 111 0.68 4.75 -2.85
C THR A 111 1.17 3.97 -4.07
N VAL A 112 0.40 4.00 -5.15
CA VAL A 112 0.63 3.14 -6.33
C VAL A 112 2.05 3.30 -6.88
N GLY A 113 2.48 4.53 -7.14
CA GLY A 113 3.81 4.78 -7.73
C GLY A 113 4.96 4.38 -6.81
N PHE A 114 4.90 4.74 -5.51
CA PHE A 114 5.96 4.43 -4.54
C PHE A 114 6.00 2.93 -4.23
N GLY A 115 4.85 2.32 -4.08
CA GLY A 115 4.74 0.88 -3.85
C GLY A 115 5.32 0.06 -4.98
N ARG A 116 4.98 0.42 -6.23
CA ARG A 116 5.48 -0.28 -7.43
C ARG A 116 6.99 -0.11 -7.63
N LYS A 117 7.49 1.13 -7.54
CA LYS A 117 8.89 1.44 -7.91
C LYS A 117 9.88 1.23 -6.76
N ILE A 118 9.46 1.42 -5.51
CA ILE A 118 10.37 1.42 -4.36
C ILE A 118 10.10 0.23 -3.43
N VAL A 119 8.85 0.05 -2.97
CA VAL A 119 8.56 -0.95 -1.93
C VAL A 119 8.63 -2.37 -2.48
N ALA A 120 7.90 -2.66 -3.56
CA ALA A 120 7.78 -4.01 -4.11
C ALA A 120 9.13 -4.68 -4.46
N PRO A 121 10.10 -3.97 -5.08
CA PRO A 121 11.43 -4.55 -5.34
C PRO A 121 12.18 -4.99 -4.08
N LEU A 122 11.96 -4.30 -2.95
CA LEU A 122 12.65 -4.60 -1.68
C LEU A 122 12.03 -5.79 -0.93
N LEU A 123 10.78 -6.16 -1.22
CA LEU A 123 10.08 -7.24 -0.50
C LEU A 123 10.73 -8.60 -0.70
N LYS A 124 11.34 -8.87 -1.86
CA LYS A 124 12.02 -10.13 -2.14
C LYS A 124 13.16 -10.39 -1.17
N GLU A 125 13.99 -9.38 -0.94
CA GLU A 125 15.14 -9.53 -0.03
C GLU A 125 14.69 -9.54 1.43
N PHE A 126 13.64 -8.78 1.79
CA PHE A 126 13.04 -8.87 3.10
C PHE A 126 12.52 -10.28 3.40
N HIS A 127 11.76 -10.87 2.47
CA HIS A 127 11.24 -12.23 2.65
C HIS A 127 12.36 -13.28 2.71
N ALA A 128 13.46 -13.12 1.95
CA ALA A 128 14.61 -14.01 2.06
C ALA A 128 15.26 -13.98 3.45
N ARG A 129 15.22 -12.82 4.13
CA ARG A 129 15.74 -12.64 5.50
C ARG A 129 14.76 -13.13 6.57
N TYR A 130 13.46 -13.00 6.32
CA TYR A 130 12.37 -13.38 7.23
C TYR A 130 11.36 -14.29 6.53
N PRO A 131 11.72 -15.56 6.28
CA PRO A 131 10.91 -16.48 5.47
C PRO A 131 9.57 -16.86 6.13
N ASP A 132 9.48 -16.74 7.46
CA ASP A 132 8.27 -17.02 8.23
C ASP A 132 7.25 -15.85 8.23
N ILE A 133 7.58 -14.74 7.53
CA ILE A 133 6.68 -13.60 7.35
C ILE A 133 6.08 -13.66 5.95
N SER A 134 4.76 -13.81 5.86
CA SER A 134 4.01 -13.63 4.61
C SER A 134 3.63 -12.16 4.42
N LEU A 135 3.64 -11.68 3.18
CA LEU A 135 3.47 -10.28 2.83
C LEU A 135 2.28 -10.09 1.88
N ASP A 136 1.44 -9.11 2.18
CA ASP A 136 0.35 -8.63 1.31
C ASP A 136 0.58 -7.13 1.05
N LEU A 137 0.92 -6.76 -0.19
CA LEU A 137 1.14 -5.37 -0.60
C LEU A 137 -0.07 -4.86 -1.38
N ILE A 138 -0.76 -3.88 -0.83
CA ILE A 138 -1.90 -3.21 -1.42
C ILE A 138 -1.46 -1.84 -1.95
N LEU A 139 -1.69 -1.58 -3.22
CA LEU A 139 -1.40 -0.30 -3.87
C LEU A 139 -2.69 0.51 -3.96
N ASP A 140 -2.75 1.62 -3.21
CA ASP A 140 -3.93 2.48 -3.17
C ASP A 140 -3.53 3.93 -2.83
N ASP A 141 -3.99 4.88 -3.65
CA ASP A 141 -3.75 6.31 -3.44
C ASP A 141 -4.78 6.98 -2.53
N ARG A 142 -5.79 6.23 -2.06
CA ARG A 142 -6.73 6.70 -1.04
C ARG A 142 -6.05 6.79 0.33
N PRO A 143 -6.51 7.68 1.22
CA PRO A 143 -6.09 7.66 2.61
C PRO A 143 -6.30 6.28 3.24
N THR A 144 -5.31 5.81 4.00
CA THR A 144 -5.38 4.50 4.68
C THR A 144 -6.19 4.61 5.97
N ASP A 145 -7.20 3.79 6.11
CA ASP A 145 -7.76 3.47 7.41
C ASP A 145 -7.11 2.19 7.94
N PHE A 146 -6.19 2.35 8.90
CA PHE A 146 -5.43 1.23 9.47
C PHE A 146 -6.32 0.16 10.11
N THR A 147 -7.46 0.57 10.67
CA THR A 147 -8.36 -0.32 11.40
C THR A 147 -9.29 -1.05 10.45
N SER A 148 -10.02 -0.34 9.59
CA SER A 148 -11.01 -0.95 8.69
C SER A 148 -10.33 -1.74 7.57
N ASP A 149 -9.21 -1.22 7.03
CA ASP A 149 -8.43 -1.89 5.97
C ASP A 149 -7.44 -2.92 6.53
N ARG A 150 -7.26 -2.97 7.87
CA ARG A 150 -6.34 -3.86 8.60
C ARG A 150 -4.92 -3.78 8.10
N ILE A 151 -4.43 -2.58 7.94
CA ILE A 151 -3.07 -2.32 7.52
C ILE A 151 -2.16 -2.33 8.75
N ASP A 152 -1.09 -3.11 8.70
CA ASP A 152 -0.04 -3.11 9.72
C ASP A 152 0.93 -1.95 9.51
N VAL A 153 1.30 -1.71 8.24
CA VAL A 153 2.26 -0.67 7.84
C VAL A 153 1.79 0.00 6.56
N ALA A 154 1.90 1.32 6.49
CA ALA A 154 1.58 2.07 5.28
C ALA A 154 2.74 2.98 4.86
N PHE A 155 3.04 3.02 3.55
CA PHE A 155 3.91 4.03 2.95
C PHE A 155 3.06 5.17 2.42
N ARG A 156 3.33 6.39 2.90
CA ARG A 156 2.58 7.60 2.53
C ARG A 156 3.53 8.72 2.14
N ASN A 157 3.03 9.61 1.31
CA ASN A 157 3.78 10.72 0.75
C ASN A 157 3.12 12.05 1.14
N GLY A 158 3.90 13.09 1.28
CA GLY A 158 3.40 14.44 1.52
C GLY A 158 3.70 14.97 2.92
N ARG A 159 2.72 15.60 3.55
CA ARG A 159 2.74 16.06 4.94
C ARG A 159 1.94 15.10 5.82
N MET A 160 2.34 14.90 7.05
CA MET A 160 1.67 14.02 8.00
C MET A 160 1.32 14.81 9.26
N ASP A 161 0.02 14.93 9.55
CA ASP A 161 -0.50 15.73 10.65
C ASP A 161 -1.32 14.91 11.68
N ASP A 162 -1.38 13.56 11.57
CA ASP A 162 -2.23 12.72 12.41
C ASP A 162 -1.51 12.25 13.68
N SER A 163 -2.14 12.47 14.85
CA SER A 163 -1.60 12.18 16.19
C SER A 163 -1.74 10.71 16.63
N GLN A 164 -2.60 9.91 16.01
CA GLN A 164 -2.80 8.49 16.38
C GLN A 164 -1.88 7.53 15.62
N ILE A 165 -1.22 8.02 14.59
CA ILE A 165 -0.35 7.26 13.72
C ILE A 165 1.11 7.67 13.99
N VAL A 166 1.98 6.69 14.16
CA VAL A 166 3.42 6.96 14.13
C VAL A 166 3.84 7.08 12.68
N ALA A 167 4.25 8.28 12.28
CA ALA A 167 4.76 8.57 10.94
C ALA A 167 6.28 8.78 11.00
N LYS A 168 7.02 7.77 10.60
CA LYS A 168 8.49 7.83 10.53
C LYS A 168 8.91 8.35 9.16
N LYS A 169 9.52 9.54 9.12
CA LYS A 169 10.07 10.07 7.86
C LYS A 169 11.23 9.18 7.40
N LEU A 170 11.11 8.68 6.20
CA LEU A 170 12.13 7.85 5.55
C LEU A 170 13.17 8.72 4.87
N VAL A 171 12.71 9.53 3.91
CA VAL A 171 13.50 10.46 3.10
C VAL A 171 12.66 11.69 2.74
N PRO A 172 13.28 12.85 2.46
CA PRO A 172 12.59 13.98 1.84
C PRO A 172 11.94 13.59 0.51
N MET A 173 10.84 14.26 0.16
CA MET A 173 10.17 14.10 -1.12
C MET A 173 10.22 15.43 -1.87
N ARG A 174 10.99 15.49 -2.94
CA ARG A 174 11.02 16.65 -3.84
C ARG A 174 9.98 16.47 -4.94
N MET A 175 9.20 17.51 -5.17
CA MET A 175 8.29 17.63 -6.31
C MET A 175 8.93 18.52 -7.33
N LEU A 176 9.23 18.00 -8.51
CA LEU A 176 9.95 18.72 -9.58
C LEU A 176 9.04 18.89 -10.79
N VAL A 177 9.08 20.05 -11.42
CA VAL A 177 8.46 20.25 -12.72
C VAL A 177 9.43 19.78 -13.78
N CYS A 178 8.95 18.97 -14.73
CA CYS A 178 9.80 18.41 -15.78
C CYS A 178 9.10 18.37 -17.14
N ALA A 179 9.91 18.35 -18.18
CA ALA A 179 9.50 18.22 -19.57
C ALA A 179 10.48 17.34 -20.36
N ALA A 180 10.05 16.83 -21.50
CA ALA A 180 10.98 16.26 -22.49
C ALA A 180 11.82 17.37 -23.14
N PRO A 181 13.09 17.10 -23.52
CA PRO A 181 13.90 18.07 -24.27
C PRO A 181 13.26 18.54 -25.58
N ALA A 182 12.48 17.68 -26.23
CA ALA A 182 11.74 18.03 -27.44
C ALA A 182 10.64 19.08 -27.18
N TYR A 183 9.95 18.99 -26.04
CA TYR A 183 8.99 20.00 -25.60
C TYR A 183 9.71 21.34 -25.31
N ALA A 184 10.80 21.28 -24.51
CA ALA A 184 11.59 22.44 -24.14
C ALA A 184 12.12 23.21 -25.35
N ARG A 185 12.57 22.49 -26.39
CA ARG A 185 13.01 23.14 -27.65
C ARG A 185 11.92 23.88 -28.41
N ARG A 186 10.66 23.37 -28.35
CA ARG A 186 9.53 23.98 -29.09
C ARG A 186 8.87 25.12 -28.33
N HIS A 187 8.77 25.02 -27.03
CA HIS A 187 7.92 25.87 -26.19
C HIS A 187 8.70 26.65 -25.13
N GLY A 188 10.01 26.40 -25.00
CA GLY A 188 10.78 26.86 -23.84
C GLY A 188 10.42 26.15 -22.55
N LEU A 189 10.98 26.63 -21.45
CA LEU A 189 10.65 26.15 -20.09
C LEU A 189 10.25 27.35 -19.23
N PRO A 190 9.28 27.22 -18.33
CA PRO A 190 8.90 28.30 -17.43
C PRO A 190 10.05 28.57 -16.43
N ARG A 191 10.32 29.85 -16.17
CA ARG A 191 11.31 30.33 -15.19
C ARG A 191 10.66 30.69 -13.85
N THR A 192 9.36 30.97 -13.87
CA THR A 192 8.56 31.26 -12.70
C THR A 192 7.27 30.44 -12.73
N PRO A 193 6.63 30.17 -11.57
CA PRO A 193 5.36 29.48 -11.53
C PRO A 193 4.25 30.16 -12.33
N ASP A 194 4.28 31.49 -12.47
CA ASP A 194 3.26 32.25 -13.21
C ASP A 194 3.35 32.00 -14.73
N GLU A 195 4.53 31.70 -15.24
CA GLU A 195 4.74 31.36 -16.65
C GLU A 195 4.11 30.02 -17.07
N LEU A 196 3.74 29.17 -16.09
CA LEU A 196 3.00 27.92 -16.35
C LEU A 196 1.69 28.14 -17.11
N ALA A 197 1.09 29.33 -17.02
CA ALA A 197 -0.11 29.68 -17.77
C ALA A 197 0.09 29.62 -19.31
N GLY A 198 1.33 29.74 -19.77
CA GLY A 198 1.71 29.65 -21.20
C GLY A 198 2.05 28.20 -21.64
N HIS A 199 2.01 27.22 -20.77
CA HIS A 199 2.43 25.87 -21.06
C HIS A 199 1.29 24.86 -20.97
N GLY A 200 1.30 23.85 -21.86
CA GLY A 200 0.44 22.67 -21.76
C GLY A 200 0.90 21.79 -20.61
N CYS A 201 0.02 21.54 -19.64
CA CYS A 201 0.32 20.70 -18.49
C CYS A 201 -0.33 19.32 -18.61
N VAL A 202 0.38 18.27 -18.21
CA VAL A 202 -0.17 16.91 -18.04
C VAL A 202 -0.60 16.75 -16.59
N ASN A 203 -1.90 16.49 -16.39
CA ASN A 203 -2.52 16.50 -15.07
C ASN A 203 -2.62 15.13 -14.46
N PHE A 204 -2.58 15.08 -13.12
CA PHE A 204 -2.92 13.90 -12.34
C PHE A 204 -4.22 14.13 -11.57
N ARG A 205 -5.09 13.11 -11.55
CA ARG A 205 -6.36 13.11 -10.81
C ARG A 205 -6.36 11.99 -9.78
N PHE A 206 -6.59 12.35 -8.53
CA PHE A 206 -6.78 11.36 -7.47
C PHE A 206 -8.05 10.54 -7.65
N ALA A 207 -8.11 9.35 -7.03
CA ALA A 207 -9.31 8.51 -6.98
C ALA A 207 -10.55 9.21 -6.39
N THR A 208 -10.34 10.27 -5.60
CA THR A 208 -11.40 11.15 -5.07
C THR A 208 -12.02 12.08 -6.12
N GLY A 209 -11.50 12.07 -7.36
CA GLY A 209 -11.91 12.99 -8.43
C GLY A 209 -11.19 14.35 -8.42
N ARG A 210 -10.45 14.69 -7.35
CA ARG A 210 -9.72 15.95 -7.22
C ARG A 210 -8.48 15.95 -8.11
N LEU A 211 -8.24 17.06 -8.82
CA LEU A 211 -6.97 17.28 -9.52
C LEU A 211 -5.83 17.50 -8.51
N PHE A 212 -4.65 17.01 -8.86
CA PHE A 212 -3.43 17.33 -8.12
C PHE A 212 -3.06 18.79 -8.40
N GLU A 213 -3.18 19.63 -7.36
CA GLU A 213 -2.69 21.01 -7.40
C GLU A 213 -1.18 20.99 -7.22
N TRP A 214 -0.47 21.65 -8.13
CA TRP A 214 0.97 21.82 -7.99
C TRP A 214 1.25 22.85 -6.90
N GLU A 215 2.28 22.60 -6.13
CA GLU A 215 2.68 23.53 -5.07
C GLU A 215 4.07 24.04 -5.30
N PHE A 216 4.23 25.34 -5.04
CA PHE A 216 5.50 26.07 -5.19
C PHE A 216 5.77 26.87 -3.93
N LYS A 217 7.03 26.98 -3.52
CA LYS A 217 7.48 27.84 -2.43
C LYS A 217 7.92 29.18 -3.05
N VAL A 218 7.12 30.22 -2.85
CA VAL A 218 7.38 31.57 -3.36
C VAL A 218 7.44 32.52 -2.16
N ASP A 219 8.53 33.25 -2.01
CA ASP A 219 8.75 34.18 -0.88
C ASP A 219 8.52 33.55 0.50
N GLY A 220 8.93 32.29 0.65
CA GLY A 220 8.76 31.51 1.88
C GLY A 220 7.34 30.95 2.11
N ALA A 221 6.36 31.29 1.28
CA ALA A 221 4.98 30.80 1.38
C ALA A 221 4.69 29.73 0.31
N VAL A 222 3.83 28.76 0.66
CA VAL A 222 3.35 27.76 -0.31
C VAL A 222 2.23 28.38 -1.14
N ARG A 223 2.43 28.44 -2.45
CA ARG A 223 1.43 28.82 -3.44
C ARG A 223 0.97 27.58 -4.19
N LYS A 224 -0.34 27.44 -4.39
CA LYS A 224 -0.95 26.38 -5.18
C LYS A 224 -1.23 26.88 -6.59
N HIS A 225 -0.99 26.01 -7.55
CA HIS A 225 -1.28 26.24 -8.96
C HIS A 225 -2.13 25.08 -9.49
N THR A 226 -3.29 25.39 -10.06
CA THR A 226 -4.11 24.41 -10.75
C THR A 226 -3.66 24.37 -12.22
N PRO A 227 -2.99 23.28 -12.63
CA PRO A 227 -2.41 23.23 -13.97
C PRO A 227 -3.48 23.18 -15.05
N GLN A 228 -3.26 23.91 -16.14
CA GLN A 228 -4.13 23.91 -17.31
C GLN A 228 -3.57 22.94 -18.36
N GLY A 229 -4.40 22.02 -18.84
CA GLY A 229 -3.97 21.04 -19.83
C GLY A 229 -5.11 20.19 -20.37
N TRP A 230 -4.88 19.60 -21.54
CA TRP A 230 -5.84 18.78 -22.25
C TRP A 230 -5.77 17.28 -21.85
N LEU A 231 -4.68 16.87 -21.18
CA LEU A 231 -4.48 15.52 -20.69
C LEU A 231 -4.59 15.43 -19.17
N CYS A 232 -5.26 14.39 -18.70
CA CYS A 232 -5.41 14.09 -17.28
C CYS A 232 -5.47 12.59 -17.06
N PHE A 233 -4.59 12.07 -16.22
CA PHE A 233 -4.52 10.66 -15.85
C PHE A 233 -4.69 10.47 -14.35
N ASN A 234 -5.07 9.27 -13.94
CA ASN A 234 -5.07 8.84 -12.53
C ASN A 234 -3.95 7.83 -12.23
N ASP A 235 -2.99 7.71 -13.14
CA ASP A 235 -1.79 6.89 -12.99
C ASP A 235 -0.56 7.74 -13.30
N ALA A 236 0.41 7.74 -12.37
CA ALA A 236 1.59 8.58 -12.48
C ALA A 236 2.58 8.08 -13.56
N ASP A 237 2.56 6.80 -13.92
CA ASP A 237 3.39 6.28 -14.99
C ASP A 237 2.86 6.74 -16.36
N LEU A 238 1.53 6.89 -16.52
CA LEU A 238 0.93 7.49 -17.72
C LEU A 238 1.24 8.99 -17.82
N VAL A 239 1.23 9.72 -16.70
CA VAL A 239 1.70 11.12 -16.69
C VAL A 239 3.14 11.19 -17.13
N LEU A 240 4.03 10.34 -16.59
CA LEU A 240 5.44 10.29 -16.96
C LEU A 240 5.62 9.98 -18.44
N GLN A 241 4.90 8.98 -18.96
CA GLN A 241 5.00 8.62 -20.38
C GLN A 241 4.61 9.77 -21.29
N SER A 242 3.49 10.43 -21.00
CA SER A 242 3.02 11.58 -21.79
C SER A 242 4.03 12.75 -21.78
N VAL A 243 4.66 13.01 -20.62
CA VAL A 243 5.74 14.02 -20.54
C VAL A 243 6.95 13.62 -21.37
N LEU A 244 7.35 12.32 -21.35
CA LEU A 244 8.44 11.80 -22.17
C LEU A 244 8.14 11.90 -23.68
N ASP A 245 6.89 11.72 -24.07
CA ASP A 245 6.43 11.86 -25.46
C ASP A 245 6.35 13.34 -25.92
N GLY A 246 6.48 14.29 -24.97
CA GLY A 246 6.54 15.72 -25.25
C GLY A 246 5.16 16.39 -25.35
N ASP A 247 4.12 15.78 -24.76
CA ASP A 247 2.75 16.33 -24.78
C ASP A 247 2.58 17.55 -23.86
N GLY A 248 3.50 17.73 -22.91
CA GLY A 248 3.43 18.83 -21.96
C GLY A 248 4.48 18.72 -20.86
N ILE A 249 4.25 19.51 -19.81
CA ILE A 249 5.06 19.51 -18.59
C ILE A 249 4.24 18.95 -17.42
N ALA A 250 4.88 18.35 -16.43
CA ALA A 250 4.21 17.89 -15.21
C ALA A 250 5.05 18.12 -13.97
N GLN A 251 4.39 18.32 -12.81
CA GLN A 251 5.06 18.26 -11.52
C GLN A 251 5.00 16.81 -10.99
N MET A 252 6.16 16.21 -10.79
CA MET A 252 6.30 14.81 -10.44
C MET A 252 7.26 14.61 -9.25
N ALA A 253 7.09 13.52 -8.51
CA ALA A 253 8.01 13.17 -7.44
C ALA A 253 9.38 12.74 -8.00
N GLY A 254 10.45 13.22 -7.38
CA GLY A 254 11.81 13.02 -7.85
C GLY A 254 12.18 11.56 -8.08
N TYR A 255 11.72 10.63 -7.21
CA TYR A 255 11.98 9.19 -7.38
C TYR A 255 11.40 8.60 -8.68
N GLN A 256 10.37 9.21 -9.25
CA GLN A 256 9.74 8.75 -10.49
C GLN A 256 10.54 9.15 -11.74
N ILE A 257 11.20 10.32 -11.69
CA ILE A 257 11.82 10.94 -12.85
C ILE A 257 13.35 10.91 -12.83
N ARG A 258 13.98 10.54 -11.69
CA ARG A 258 15.44 10.62 -11.50
C ARG A 258 16.26 9.93 -12.59
N GLU A 259 15.85 8.73 -13.02
CA GLU A 259 16.54 8.00 -14.06
C GLU A 259 16.42 8.64 -15.44
N HIS A 260 15.28 9.29 -15.69
CA HIS A 260 15.04 10.04 -16.92
C HIS A 260 15.82 11.35 -16.95
N LEU A 261 15.94 12.04 -15.81
CA LEU A 261 16.79 13.23 -15.68
C LEU A 261 18.27 12.87 -15.89
N ARG A 262 18.77 11.82 -15.22
CA ARG A 262 20.16 11.33 -15.39
C ARG A 262 20.47 10.91 -16.82
N ALA A 263 19.50 10.34 -17.51
CA ALA A 263 19.62 9.89 -18.89
C ALA A 263 19.36 11.00 -19.93
N GLY A 264 19.10 12.25 -19.50
CA GLY A 264 18.79 13.36 -20.38
C GLY A 264 17.47 13.21 -21.16
N ARG A 265 16.60 12.29 -20.77
CA ARG A 265 15.27 12.12 -21.38
C ARG A 265 14.24 13.10 -20.84
N LEU A 266 14.50 13.68 -19.68
CA LEU A 266 13.76 14.79 -19.09
C LEU A 266 14.72 15.90 -18.69
N VAL A 267 14.21 17.12 -18.67
CA VAL A 267 14.83 18.30 -18.07
C VAL A 267 13.92 18.83 -16.97
N ALA A 268 14.51 19.26 -15.86
CA ALA A 268 13.78 19.88 -14.77
C ALA A 268 13.75 21.42 -14.94
N CYS A 269 12.73 22.03 -14.36
CA CYS A 269 12.61 23.49 -14.24
C CYS A 269 11.90 23.84 -12.94
N LEU A 270 11.90 25.11 -12.56
CA LEU A 270 11.29 25.64 -11.34
C LEU A 270 11.80 24.96 -10.04
N GLU A 271 13.02 24.50 -10.03
CA GLU A 271 13.59 23.73 -8.92
C GLU A 271 13.72 24.56 -7.63
N ASP A 272 14.05 25.85 -7.77
CA ASP A 272 14.14 26.78 -6.65
C ASP A 272 12.80 27.04 -5.96
N TYR A 273 11.71 26.72 -6.66
CA TYR A 273 10.35 26.82 -6.14
C TYR A 273 9.81 25.50 -5.57
N ALA A 274 10.61 24.43 -5.58
CA ALA A 274 10.15 23.12 -5.09
C ALA A 274 9.87 23.16 -3.56
N PRO A 275 8.71 22.66 -3.08
CA PRO A 275 8.45 22.55 -1.65
C PRO A 275 9.47 21.64 -0.95
N ASP A 276 9.92 22.03 0.24
CA ASP A 276 10.93 21.33 1.04
C ASP A 276 10.35 20.64 2.29
N ASP A 277 9.05 20.77 2.52
CA ASP A 277 8.34 20.29 3.72
C ASP A 277 7.66 18.92 3.55
N ARG A 278 7.86 18.27 2.41
CA ARG A 278 7.29 16.96 2.10
C ARG A 278 8.25 15.82 2.40
N GLY A 279 7.69 14.63 2.59
CA GLY A 279 8.47 13.43 2.82
C GLY A 279 7.79 12.17 2.32
N HIS A 280 8.59 11.11 2.23
CA HIS A 280 8.11 9.74 2.19
C HIS A 280 8.11 9.22 3.62
N PHE A 281 6.99 8.70 4.07
CA PHE A 281 6.80 8.25 5.44
C PHE A 281 6.43 6.77 5.47
N LEU A 282 6.92 6.10 6.50
CA LEU A 282 6.45 4.79 6.91
C LEU A 282 5.58 4.99 8.14
N CYS A 283 4.31 4.59 8.02
CA CYS A 283 3.27 4.84 9.00
C CYS A 283 2.77 3.53 9.61
N TYR A 284 2.49 3.54 10.91
CA TYR A 284 1.89 2.41 11.63
C TYR A 284 1.17 2.92 12.88
N LEU A 285 0.24 2.11 13.42
CA LEU A 285 -0.46 2.48 14.64
C LEU A 285 0.50 2.43 15.84
N SER A 286 0.43 3.45 16.69
CA SER A 286 1.10 3.44 18.00
C SER A 286 0.44 2.38 18.87
N ARG A 287 1.14 1.28 19.15
CA ARG A 287 0.70 0.23 20.08
C ARG A 287 1.68 0.10 21.22
N HIS A 288 1.17 -0.20 22.41
CA HIS A 288 2.01 -0.46 23.60
C HIS A 288 3.03 -1.58 23.36
N HIS A 289 2.65 -2.57 22.52
CA HIS A 289 3.49 -3.68 22.12
C HIS A 289 3.41 -3.82 20.59
N MET A 290 4.47 -3.41 19.91
CA MET A 290 4.59 -3.60 18.46
C MET A 290 5.00 -5.05 18.18
N PRO A 291 4.25 -5.81 17.37
CA PRO A 291 4.63 -7.15 16.96
C PRO A 291 6.05 -7.18 16.35
N MET A 292 6.81 -8.25 16.63
CA MET A 292 8.19 -8.35 16.15
C MET A 292 8.30 -8.29 14.63
N ARG A 293 7.33 -8.88 13.90
CA ARG A 293 7.27 -8.84 12.44
C ARG A 293 7.12 -7.40 11.91
N VAL A 294 6.29 -6.57 12.58
CA VAL A 294 6.12 -5.16 12.21
C VAL A 294 7.41 -4.38 12.45
N ARG A 295 8.05 -4.60 13.61
CA ARG A 295 9.33 -3.96 13.95
C ARG A 295 10.42 -4.34 12.94
N ALA A 296 10.57 -5.63 12.66
CA ALA A 296 11.56 -6.13 11.70
C ALA A 296 11.35 -5.48 10.31
N PHE A 297 10.10 -5.37 9.86
CA PHE A 297 9.75 -4.73 8.59
C PHE A 297 10.04 -3.23 8.60
N VAL A 298 9.63 -2.51 9.64
CA VAL A 298 9.86 -1.07 9.79
C VAL A 298 11.35 -0.74 9.78
N ASP A 299 12.17 -1.52 10.48
CA ASP A 299 13.61 -1.28 10.59
C ASP A 299 14.32 -1.62 9.28
N ASP A 300 14.05 -2.78 8.67
CA ASP A 300 14.65 -3.20 7.40
C ASP A 300 14.29 -2.25 6.26
N MET A 301 13.00 -1.92 6.08
CA MET A 301 12.56 -0.99 5.03
C MET A 301 13.10 0.42 5.24
N THR A 302 13.17 0.90 6.49
CA THR A 302 13.78 2.22 6.78
C THR A 302 15.23 2.26 6.33
N GLN A 303 16.01 1.25 6.67
CA GLN A 303 17.43 1.17 6.31
C GLN A 303 17.60 1.12 4.78
N ARG A 304 16.86 0.24 4.11
CA ARG A 304 16.98 0.03 2.66
C ARG A 304 16.54 1.24 1.85
N ILE A 305 15.39 1.83 2.19
CA ILE A 305 14.88 2.99 1.45
C ILE A 305 15.82 4.19 1.60
N ARG A 306 16.39 4.41 2.80
CA ARG A 306 17.41 5.45 3.00
C ARG A 306 18.67 5.19 2.17
N ALA A 307 19.09 3.94 2.07
CA ALA A 307 20.26 3.56 1.28
C ALA A 307 20.08 3.79 -0.23
N LEU A 308 18.83 3.92 -0.73
CA LEU A 308 18.58 4.24 -2.14
C LEU A 308 18.94 5.69 -2.52
N GLY A 309 19.19 6.59 -1.54
CA GLY A 309 19.55 7.98 -1.80
C GLY A 309 18.51 8.69 -2.68
N LEU A 310 17.21 8.57 -2.35
CA LEU A 310 16.13 9.15 -3.16
C LEU A 310 16.07 10.68 -3.05
N ASP A 311 16.78 11.26 -2.12
CA ASP A 311 16.89 12.69 -1.80
C ASP A 311 18.14 13.36 -2.35
N ASP A 312 18.89 12.67 -3.24
CA ASP A 312 20.12 13.17 -3.84
C ASP A 312 19.87 14.56 -4.53
N PRO A 313 20.45 15.65 -4.00
CA PRO A 313 20.25 17.00 -4.52
C PRO A 313 20.86 17.19 -5.92
N ASP A 314 21.84 16.39 -6.31
CA ASP A 314 22.53 16.48 -7.61
C ASP A 314 21.71 15.95 -8.80
N LEU A 315 20.47 15.54 -8.54
CA LEU A 315 19.56 15.07 -9.60
C LEU A 315 19.24 16.16 -10.63
N ALA A 316 19.33 17.41 -10.24
CA ALA A 316 18.98 18.55 -11.05
C ALA A 316 20.19 19.24 -11.72
N ALA A 317 21.38 19.15 -11.13
CA ALA A 317 22.54 19.93 -11.52
C ALA A 317 23.23 19.48 -12.84
N ARG A 318 22.77 18.41 -13.51
CA ARG A 318 23.40 17.85 -14.72
C ARG A 318 22.66 18.09 -16.03
N GLY A 319 21.70 19.00 -16.04
CA GLY A 319 20.87 19.31 -17.20
C GLY A 319 21.14 20.70 -17.81
N ASP A 320 22.38 21.17 -17.84
CA ASP A 320 22.73 22.36 -18.65
C ASP A 320 23.16 21.89 -20.05
N PRO A 321 22.33 22.02 -21.07
CA PRO A 321 22.74 21.78 -22.44
C PRO A 321 23.46 23.06 -22.92
N SER A 322 24.80 23.04 -22.83
CA SER A 322 25.62 23.99 -23.62
C SER A 322 25.40 23.79 -25.12
#